data_a2f7f9545be14ba8e65f00a30c91762e
#
_entry.id   a2f7f9545be14ba8e65f00a30c91762e
#
_cell.length_a   1.000
_cell.length_b   1.000
_cell.length_c   1.000
_cell.angle_alpha   90.00
_cell.angle_beta   90.00
_cell.angle_gamma   90.00
#
_symmetry.space_group_name_H-M   'P 1'
#
loop_
_entity.id
_entity.type
_entity.pdbx_description
1 polymer ?
#
loop_
_entity_poly.entity_id
_entity_poly.type
_entity_poly.pdbx_seq_one_letter_code
_entity_poly.pdbx_strand_id
1 'polypeptide(L)'
;MMPRLPAFATAMIVTALTVASSAIVSQAASSASSRGVKTIAPKVLVITMFGEETKPWLAGRKLTTKVKVPGMSKEYPEVACDRQGLCVMTTAMGYANAASSTMAVAFDRRFDLRNTYVLIAGIAGVNPKEGTLGSALWARYVVDGGLRHDIDARQIDKDWPDGQVPLGAANPTGKPTWAAGTEVYALNEALVQKAMALTGSVELLDSDAAKTYRAAYASPAAKAAPSVKICDTVSGDTYWHGVKDAEATERFAALVTDGKAHYCTTQMEDNATLTALKRASEARRLDFNRILVLRTASNFDREPFGRTAIESLTSKSGGFMPSVTNAYRVGSRFADAVIADWKTWKERDGGK
;
A
#
# COMPACT_ATOMS: atom_id res chain seq x y z
N MET A 1 36.64 54.95 -1.06
CA MET A 1 36.35 56.27 -0.52
C MET A 1 34.96 56.23 0.07
N MET A 2 34.92 56.08 1.43
CA MET A 2 33.68 56.17 2.23
C MET A 2 33.33 57.64 2.47
N PRO A 3 32.07 57.94 2.80
CA PRO A 3 31.91 58.66 4.03
C PRO A 3 30.87 58.08 4.99
N ARG A 4 31.21 58.30 6.26
CA ARG A 4 30.53 57.88 7.49
C ARG A 4 29.33 58.81 7.83
N LEU A 5 28.39 58.23 8.56
CA LEU A 5 27.39 58.65 9.55
C LEU A 5 27.26 60.15 9.98
N PRO A 6 26.08 60.54 10.55
CA PRO A 6 26.09 60.53 12.02
C PRO A 6 24.81 59.98 12.71
N ALA A 7 25.04 59.53 13.95
CA ALA A 7 24.07 59.18 14.95
C ALA A 7 23.44 60.45 15.60
N PHE A 8 22.15 60.40 15.93
CA PHE A 8 21.55 61.24 16.95
C PHE A 8 20.86 60.38 18.00
N ALA A 9 21.40 60.47 19.21
CA ALA A 9 20.76 60.02 20.44
C ALA A 9 19.90 61.16 20.97
N THR A 10 18.70 60.87 21.43
CA THR A 10 17.94 61.71 22.30
C THR A 10 17.23 60.85 23.34
N ALA A 11 17.64 61.06 24.60
CA ALA A 11 17.02 60.47 25.78
C ALA A 11 15.95 61.41 26.34
N MET A 12 15.14 60.82 27.23
CA MET A 12 14.25 61.45 28.24
C MET A 12 12.77 61.14 27.99
N ILE A 13 11.91 60.81 28.94
CA ILE A 13 11.86 60.83 30.39
C ILE A 13 10.79 59.85 30.88
N VAL A 14 11.06 59.26 32.02
CA VAL A 14 10.18 58.41 32.84
C VAL A 14 8.97 59.18 33.35
N THR A 15 7.75 58.60 33.27
CA THR A 15 6.73 58.92 34.29
C THR A 15 5.96 57.65 34.59
N ALA A 16 6.14 57.15 35.78
CA ALA A 16 5.36 56.04 36.33
C ALA A 16 3.99 56.56 36.79
N LEU A 17 2.96 55.90 36.40
CA LEU A 17 1.65 55.95 37.09
C LEU A 17 1.17 54.51 37.27
N THR A 18 1.31 54.03 38.49
CA THR A 18 0.68 52.81 39.01
C THR A 18 -0.80 53.07 39.21
N VAL A 19 -1.63 52.32 38.49
CA VAL A 19 -3.02 52.08 38.90
C VAL A 19 -3.23 50.58 38.96
N ALA A 20 -3.26 50.08 40.17
CA ALA A 20 -3.65 48.71 40.46
C ALA A 20 -5.19 48.61 40.29
N SER A 21 -5.62 47.84 39.31
CA SER A 21 -7.00 47.36 39.22
C SER A 21 -6.96 45.83 39.13
N SER A 22 -7.16 45.22 40.28
CA SER A 22 -7.31 43.78 40.43
C SER A 22 -8.66 43.35 39.83
N ALA A 23 -8.68 42.98 38.57
CA ALA A 23 -9.79 42.26 37.99
C ALA A 23 -9.58 40.76 38.19
N ILE A 24 -10.27 40.23 39.21
CA ILE A 24 -10.41 38.76 39.37
C ILE A 24 -11.25 38.26 38.21
N VAL A 25 -10.57 37.81 37.16
CA VAL A 25 -11.22 37.01 36.12
C VAL A 25 -11.40 35.59 36.67
N SER A 26 -12.57 35.34 37.21
CA SER A 26 -12.99 33.98 37.54
C SER A 26 -13.05 33.16 36.24
N GLN A 27 -12.00 32.41 35.95
CA GLN A 27 -12.04 31.38 34.94
C GLN A 27 -12.95 30.27 35.43
N ALA A 28 -14.22 30.35 35.07
CA ALA A 28 -15.10 29.18 35.06
C ALA A 28 -14.50 28.19 34.05
N ALA A 29 -13.65 27.30 34.56
CA ALA A 29 -13.24 26.11 33.81
C ALA A 29 -14.51 25.35 33.50
N SER A 30 -15.03 25.56 32.30
CA SER A 30 -16.06 24.70 31.71
C SER A 30 -15.45 23.29 31.65
N SER A 31 -15.75 22.47 32.62
CA SER A 31 -15.53 21.04 32.58
C SER A 31 -16.48 20.47 31.52
N ALA A 32 -16.14 20.67 30.24
CA ALA A 32 -16.68 19.89 29.18
C ALA A 32 -16.29 18.44 29.50
N SER A 33 -17.25 17.71 30.07
CA SER A 33 -17.17 16.26 30.23
C SER A 33 -16.71 15.69 28.89
N SER A 34 -15.45 15.31 28.80
CA SER A 34 -14.94 14.52 27.72
C SER A 34 -15.67 13.17 27.80
N ARG A 35 -16.82 13.06 27.16
CA ARG A 35 -17.37 11.75 26.83
C ARG A 35 -16.26 11.03 26.10
N GLY A 36 -15.62 10.08 26.79
CA GLY A 36 -14.49 9.36 26.25
C GLY A 36 -14.84 8.84 24.86
N VAL A 37 -14.12 9.31 23.85
CA VAL A 37 -14.30 8.84 22.48
C VAL A 37 -14.09 7.34 22.53
N LYS A 38 -15.16 6.56 22.24
CA LYS A 38 -15.05 5.09 22.24
C LYS A 38 -14.00 4.66 21.22
N THR A 39 -12.87 4.21 21.72
CA THR A 39 -11.74 3.77 20.90
C THR A 39 -12.09 2.44 20.23
N ILE A 40 -11.86 2.35 18.95
CA ILE A 40 -11.96 1.12 18.15
C ILE A 40 -10.56 0.52 18.07
N ALA A 41 -10.41 -0.72 18.50
CA ALA A 41 -9.17 -1.50 18.43
C ALA A 41 -9.38 -2.69 17.48
N PRO A 42 -9.19 -2.51 16.17
CA PRO A 42 -9.36 -3.60 15.21
C PRO A 42 -8.35 -4.71 15.47
N LYS A 43 -8.78 -5.96 15.32
CA LYS A 43 -7.87 -7.10 15.24
C LYS A 43 -7.21 -7.17 13.86
N VAL A 44 -8.02 -6.88 12.82
CA VAL A 44 -7.57 -6.80 11.43
C VAL A 44 -8.12 -5.53 10.79
N LEU A 45 -7.25 -4.77 10.13
CA LEU A 45 -7.60 -3.65 9.26
C LEU A 45 -7.27 -4.04 7.82
N VAL A 46 -8.29 -4.13 6.98
CA VAL A 46 -8.14 -4.36 5.54
C VAL A 46 -8.09 -3.01 4.84
N ILE A 47 -7.12 -2.85 3.95
CA ILE A 47 -6.95 -1.69 3.09
C ILE A 47 -7.16 -2.12 1.66
N THR A 48 -8.12 -1.51 0.98
CA THR A 48 -8.42 -1.66 -0.44
C THR A 48 -8.26 -0.32 -1.14
N MET A 49 -8.19 -0.29 -2.47
CA MET A 49 -7.85 0.92 -3.20
C MET A 49 -9.04 1.57 -3.91
N PHE A 50 -10.03 0.79 -4.29
CA PHE A 50 -11.25 1.31 -4.93
C PHE A 50 -12.49 0.46 -4.64
N GLY A 51 -13.66 0.95 -5.04
CA GLY A 51 -14.94 0.37 -4.64
C GLY A 51 -15.13 -1.10 -5.02
N GLU A 52 -14.66 -1.53 -6.19
CA GLU A 52 -14.84 -2.91 -6.63
C GLU A 52 -14.02 -3.92 -5.77
N GLU A 53 -12.87 -3.53 -5.28
CA GLU A 53 -12.09 -4.33 -4.31
C GLU A 53 -12.76 -4.37 -2.95
N THR A 54 -13.45 -3.30 -2.56
CA THR A 54 -14.13 -3.18 -1.27
C THR A 54 -15.46 -3.93 -1.24
N LYS A 55 -16.18 -3.98 -2.36
CA LYS A 55 -17.53 -4.59 -2.44
C LYS A 55 -17.63 -6.01 -1.88
N PRO A 56 -16.71 -6.96 -2.20
CA PRO A 56 -16.79 -8.31 -1.62
C PRO A 56 -16.69 -8.32 -0.10
N TRP A 57 -15.90 -7.43 0.50
CA TRP A 57 -15.78 -7.28 1.95
C TRP A 57 -17.07 -6.76 2.57
N LEU A 58 -17.72 -5.75 1.95
CA LEU A 58 -19.00 -5.20 2.40
C LEU A 58 -20.12 -6.23 2.28
N ALA A 59 -20.11 -7.05 1.23
CA ALA A 59 -21.11 -8.08 1.01
C ALA A 59 -20.93 -9.29 1.95
N GLY A 60 -19.70 -9.69 2.21
CA GLY A 60 -19.38 -10.87 3.02
C GLY A 60 -19.28 -10.61 4.52
N ARG A 61 -19.34 -9.36 5.00
CA ARG A 61 -19.15 -8.97 6.40
C ARG A 61 -20.25 -7.99 6.87
N LYS A 62 -20.69 -8.16 8.12
CA LYS A 62 -21.66 -7.22 8.74
C LYS A 62 -20.93 -5.99 9.32
N LEU A 63 -20.41 -5.11 8.46
CA LEU A 63 -19.67 -3.91 8.84
C LEU A 63 -20.65 -2.79 9.25
N THR A 64 -21.18 -2.86 10.49
CA THR A 64 -22.26 -2.00 10.98
C THR A 64 -21.78 -0.69 11.60
N THR A 65 -20.51 -0.61 12.02
CA THR A 65 -19.93 0.61 12.60
C THR A 65 -19.18 1.35 11.52
N LYS A 66 -19.60 2.57 11.21
CA LYS A 66 -18.97 3.44 10.21
C LYS A 66 -18.38 4.67 10.88
N VAL A 67 -17.13 4.98 10.61
CA VAL A 67 -16.41 6.11 11.17
C VAL A 67 -15.87 6.98 10.05
N LYS A 68 -16.42 8.17 9.87
CA LYS A 68 -15.86 9.17 8.96
C LYS A 68 -14.52 9.66 9.50
N VAL A 69 -13.48 9.61 8.68
CA VAL A 69 -12.13 10.02 9.06
C VAL A 69 -11.72 11.24 8.22
N PRO A 70 -11.51 12.40 8.85
CA PRO A 70 -10.99 13.57 8.15
C PRO A 70 -9.64 13.28 7.51
N GLY A 71 -9.43 13.69 6.27
CA GLY A 71 -8.21 13.45 5.52
C GLY A 71 -8.25 12.21 4.62
N MET A 72 -9.27 11.37 4.71
CA MET A 72 -9.53 10.35 3.69
C MET A 72 -10.14 10.96 2.42
N SER A 73 -10.09 10.21 1.34
CA SER A 73 -10.74 10.56 0.07
C SER A 73 -12.22 10.90 0.27
N LYS A 74 -12.73 11.91 -0.44
CA LYS A 74 -14.15 12.26 -0.43
C LYS A 74 -15.05 11.12 -0.95
N GLU A 75 -14.53 10.29 -1.82
CA GLU A 75 -15.23 9.13 -2.38
C GLU A 75 -15.36 8.00 -1.34
N TYR A 76 -14.34 7.84 -0.49
CA TYR A 76 -14.31 6.80 0.55
C TYR A 76 -13.95 7.40 1.92
N PRO A 77 -14.86 8.19 2.52
CA PRO A 77 -14.53 8.97 3.72
C PRO A 77 -14.60 8.18 5.03
N GLU A 78 -14.91 6.88 4.97
CA GLU A 78 -15.26 6.07 6.14
C GLU A 78 -14.43 4.81 6.28
N VAL A 79 -14.12 4.46 7.52
CA VAL A 79 -13.69 3.12 7.92
C VAL A 79 -14.91 2.37 8.43
N ALA A 80 -15.20 1.20 7.87
CA ALA A 80 -16.34 0.36 8.24
C ALA A 80 -15.87 -0.86 9.05
N CYS A 81 -16.46 -1.11 10.22
CA CYS A 81 -16.04 -2.16 11.14
C CYS A 81 -17.19 -3.08 11.54
N ASP A 82 -16.88 -4.35 11.79
CA ASP A 82 -17.80 -5.30 12.43
C ASP A 82 -17.60 -5.37 13.95
N ARG A 83 -18.40 -6.20 14.59
CA ARG A 83 -18.32 -6.43 16.05
C ARG A 83 -17.25 -7.46 16.44
N GLN A 84 -16.68 -8.19 15.50
CA GLN A 84 -15.68 -9.23 15.73
C GLN A 84 -14.26 -8.69 15.70
N GLY A 85 -14.06 -7.47 15.19
CA GLY A 85 -12.78 -6.77 15.14
C GLY A 85 -12.17 -6.66 13.75
N LEU A 86 -12.94 -6.88 12.69
CA LEU A 86 -12.55 -6.55 11.33
C LEU A 86 -12.96 -5.11 10.99
N CYS A 87 -12.03 -4.34 10.46
CA CYS A 87 -12.31 -3.05 9.83
C CYS A 87 -11.83 -3.06 8.38
N VAL A 88 -12.51 -2.31 7.53
CA VAL A 88 -12.16 -2.12 6.12
C VAL A 88 -12.12 -0.62 5.81
N MET A 89 -11.10 -0.18 5.12
CA MET A 89 -10.99 1.16 4.54
C MET A 89 -10.63 1.09 3.07
N THR A 90 -11.03 2.12 2.31
CA THR A 90 -10.69 2.30 0.90
C THR A 90 -9.90 3.58 0.75
N THR A 91 -8.74 3.54 0.11
CA THR A 91 -7.84 4.71 0.00
C THR A 91 -8.20 5.66 -1.12
N ALA A 92 -8.86 5.21 -2.17
CA ALA A 92 -8.79 5.64 -3.56
C ALA A 92 -7.44 5.29 -4.22
N MET A 93 -7.40 5.29 -5.56
CA MET A 93 -6.26 4.83 -6.36
C MET A 93 -5.08 5.82 -6.35
N GLY A 94 -3.89 5.29 -6.48
CA GLY A 94 -2.63 6.02 -6.64
C GLY A 94 -1.96 6.42 -5.34
N TYR A 95 -0.68 6.77 -5.43
CA TYR A 95 0.21 7.03 -4.28
C TYR A 95 -0.30 8.15 -3.36
N ALA A 96 -0.75 9.26 -3.93
CA ALA A 96 -1.22 10.40 -3.15
C ALA A 96 -2.42 10.04 -2.26
N ASN A 97 -3.40 9.33 -2.83
CA ASN A 97 -4.57 8.86 -2.11
C ASN A 97 -4.23 7.78 -1.08
N ALA A 98 -3.40 6.81 -1.47
CA ALA A 98 -3.00 5.71 -0.62
C ALA A 98 -2.26 6.21 0.63
N ALA A 99 -1.24 7.07 0.46
CA ALA A 99 -0.49 7.64 1.57
C ALA A 99 -1.37 8.51 2.48
N SER A 100 -2.12 9.47 1.92
CA SER A 100 -2.91 10.42 2.72
C SER A 100 -4.05 9.74 3.48
N SER A 101 -4.80 8.84 2.85
CA SER A 101 -5.90 8.12 3.50
C SER A 101 -5.38 7.18 4.61
N THR A 102 -4.27 6.48 4.36
CA THR A 102 -3.65 5.60 5.35
C THR A 102 -3.11 6.40 6.54
N MET A 103 -2.42 7.53 6.31
CA MET A 103 -1.97 8.42 7.38
C MET A 103 -3.14 8.96 8.20
N ALA A 104 -4.22 9.39 7.55
CA ALA A 104 -5.40 9.90 8.23
C ALA A 104 -5.97 8.87 9.23
N VAL A 105 -6.11 7.62 8.82
CA VAL A 105 -6.63 6.54 9.69
C VAL A 105 -5.61 6.16 10.77
N ALA A 106 -4.32 6.01 10.42
CA ALA A 106 -3.30 5.58 11.35
C ALA A 106 -3.07 6.57 12.50
N PHE A 107 -3.30 7.88 12.28
CA PHE A 107 -3.15 8.91 13.29
C PHE A 107 -4.46 9.38 13.92
N ASP A 108 -5.61 8.88 13.48
CA ASP A 108 -6.88 9.17 14.12
C ASP A 108 -6.94 8.54 15.53
N ARG A 109 -7.16 9.36 16.54
CA ARG A 109 -7.18 8.92 17.96
C ARG A 109 -8.32 7.97 18.31
N ARG A 110 -9.31 7.86 17.44
CA ARG A 110 -10.44 6.91 17.60
C ARG A 110 -10.03 5.47 17.29
N PHE A 111 -8.87 5.25 16.62
CA PHE A 111 -8.34 3.93 16.32
C PHE A 111 -7.10 3.64 17.16
N ASP A 112 -7.12 2.49 17.83
CA ASP A 112 -5.93 1.89 18.47
C ASP A 112 -5.44 0.73 17.60
N LEU A 113 -4.40 0.99 16.82
CA LEU A 113 -3.85 0.03 15.86
C LEU A 113 -2.62 -0.72 16.37
N ARG A 114 -2.21 -0.53 17.63
CA ARG A 114 -0.93 -1.07 18.18
C ARG A 114 -0.81 -2.59 18.07
N ASN A 115 -1.92 -3.31 18.14
CA ASN A 115 -1.93 -4.78 18.01
C ASN A 115 -2.59 -5.25 16.72
N THR A 116 -3.02 -4.33 15.84
CA THR A 116 -3.78 -4.63 14.63
C THR A 116 -2.90 -5.29 13.58
N TYR A 117 -3.39 -6.36 12.97
CA TYR A 117 -2.85 -6.88 11.72
C TYR A 117 -3.41 -6.06 10.55
N VAL A 118 -2.54 -5.52 9.72
CA VAL A 118 -2.94 -4.74 8.54
C VAL A 118 -2.80 -5.64 7.30
N LEU A 119 -3.88 -5.76 6.56
CA LEU A 119 -3.93 -6.50 5.30
C LEU A 119 -4.20 -5.54 4.15
N ILE A 120 -3.20 -5.24 3.34
CA ILE A 120 -3.37 -4.56 2.07
C ILE A 120 -3.83 -5.62 1.06
N ALA A 121 -5.04 -5.47 0.52
CA ALA A 121 -5.65 -6.48 -0.34
C ALA A 121 -6.30 -5.84 -1.57
N GLY A 122 -5.71 -6.09 -2.73
CA GLY A 122 -6.18 -5.54 -4.00
C GLY A 122 -5.78 -6.36 -5.21
N ILE A 123 -6.17 -5.86 -6.38
CA ILE A 123 -5.83 -6.49 -7.65
C ILE A 123 -4.47 -6.02 -8.17
N ALA A 124 -3.93 -6.73 -9.17
CA ALA A 124 -2.66 -6.41 -9.80
C ALA A 124 -2.57 -6.98 -11.23
N GLY A 125 -1.66 -6.45 -12.02
CA GLY A 125 -1.14 -7.13 -13.20
C GLY A 125 -0.17 -8.23 -12.79
N VAL A 126 -0.14 -9.37 -13.50
CA VAL A 126 0.73 -10.50 -13.19
C VAL A 126 1.67 -10.83 -14.33
N ASN A 127 2.92 -11.16 -14.00
CA ASN A 127 3.87 -11.74 -14.94
C ASN A 127 3.39 -13.12 -15.40
N PRO A 128 3.14 -13.33 -16.71
CA PRO A 128 2.64 -14.62 -17.21
C PRO A 128 3.60 -15.78 -17.02
N LYS A 129 4.87 -15.54 -16.72
CA LYS A 129 5.84 -16.59 -16.37
C LYS A 129 5.64 -17.11 -14.95
N GLU A 130 5.02 -16.32 -14.06
CA GLU A 130 4.95 -16.57 -12.63
C GLU A 130 3.55 -16.92 -12.14
N GLY A 131 2.51 -16.45 -12.83
CA GLY A 131 1.13 -16.67 -12.41
C GLY A 131 0.11 -16.55 -13.52
N THR A 132 -1.15 -16.72 -13.14
CA THR A 132 -2.30 -16.63 -14.04
C THR A 132 -3.40 -15.74 -13.43
N LEU A 133 -4.35 -15.36 -14.28
CA LEU A 133 -5.53 -14.57 -13.90
C LEU A 133 -6.29 -15.22 -12.74
N GLY A 134 -6.65 -14.44 -11.74
CA GLY A 134 -7.31 -14.91 -10.53
C GLY A 134 -6.38 -15.49 -9.46
N SER A 135 -5.08 -15.69 -9.71
CA SER A 135 -4.13 -16.12 -8.68
C SER A 135 -4.00 -15.08 -7.59
N ALA A 136 -3.74 -15.54 -6.35
CA ALA A 136 -3.56 -14.71 -5.17
C ALA A 136 -2.11 -14.82 -4.67
N LEU A 137 -1.43 -13.69 -4.53
CA LEU A 137 0.01 -13.64 -4.31
C LEU A 137 0.34 -12.84 -3.05
N TRP A 138 0.97 -13.49 -2.08
CA TRP A 138 1.49 -12.88 -0.86
C TRP A 138 2.89 -12.33 -1.13
N ALA A 139 3.09 -11.02 -0.93
CA ALA A 139 4.38 -10.40 -1.14
C ALA A 139 5.27 -10.45 0.11
N ARG A 140 6.57 -10.73 -0.09
CA ARG A 140 7.63 -10.55 0.91
C ARG A 140 8.33 -9.21 0.71
N TYR A 141 8.50 -8.81 -0.55
CA TYR A 141 9.09 -7.55 -0.94
C TYR A 141 8.09 -6.73 -1.75
N VAL A 142 8.06 -5.43 -1.44
CA VAL A 142 7.30 -4.44 -2.19
C VAL A 142 8.29 -3.37 -2.66
N VAL A 143 8.42 -3.21 -3.97
CA VAL A 143 9.41 -2.34 -4.60
C VAL A 143 8.71 -1.13 -5.23
N ASP A 144 9.25 0.07 -5.03
CA ASP A 144 8.78 1.28 -5.70
C ASP A 144 9.40 1.38 -7.10
N GLY A 145 8.64 0.97 -8.11
CA GLY A 145 9.05 1.07 -9.50
C GLY A 145 8.94 2.47 -10.09
N GLY A 146 8.32 3.42 -9.38
CA GLY A 146 8.20 4.82 -9.80
C GLY A 146 9.34 5.71 -9.30
N LEU A 147 10.06 5.28 -8.27
CA LEU A 147 11.13 6.09 -7.65
C LEU A 147 12.47 5.85 -8.36
N ARG A 148 12.60 6.41 -9.56
CA ARG A 148 13.73 6.25 -10.46
C ARG A 148 13.89 7.45 -11.39
N HIS A 149 15.01 7.54 -12.10
CA HIS A 149 15.08 8.37 -13.31
C HIS A 149 14.46 7.61 -14.48
N ASP A 150 13.73 8.30 -15.32
CA ASP A 150 13.14 7.73 -16.52
C ASP A 150 13.60 8.55 -17.73
N ILE A 151 14.29 7.91 -18.67
CA ILE A 151 14.82 8.52 -19.89
C ILE A 151 14.08 7.91 -21.08
N ASP A 152 13.56 8.77 -21.95
CA ASP A 152 12.87 8.34 -23.16
C ASP A 152 13.71 7.33 -23.96
N ALA A 153 13.11 6.21 -24.33
CA ALA A 153 13.79 5.13 -25.04
C ALA A 153 14.47 5.55 -26.36
N ARG A 154 14.08 6.71 -26.94
CA ARG A 154 14.71 7.29 -28.13
C ARG A 154 15.97 8.09 -27.82
N GLN A 155 16.27 8.35 -26.54
CA GLN A 155 17.38 9.19 -26.07
C GLN A 155 18.38 8.40 -25.20
N ILE A 156 18.16 7.12 -24.97
CA ILE A 156 19.07 6.27 -24.21
C ILE A 156 20.30 5.89 -25.04
N ASP A 157 21.37 5.56 -24.34
CA ASP A 157 22.54 4.99 -24.97
C ASP A 157 22.18 3.64 -25.63
N LYS A 158 22.76 3.37 -26.81
CA LYS A 158 22.48 2.15 -27.59
C LYS A 158 22.77 0.85 -26.84
N ASP A 159 23.65 0.90 -25.84
CA ASP A 159 24.05 -0.25 -25.02
C ASP A 159 23.17 -0.40 -23.76
N TRP A 160 22.21 0.52 -23.54
CA TRP A 160 21.28 0.44 -22.43
C TRP A 160 20.09 -0.42 -22.81
N PRO A 161 19.63 -1.31 -21.90
CA PRO A 161 18.46 -2.15 -22.18
C PRO A 161 17.14 -1.36 -22.18
N ASP A 162 17.09 -0.27 -21.43
CA ASP A 162 15.93 0.67 -21.29
C ASP A 162 16.37 1.97 -20.62
N GLY A 163 15.41 2.88 -20.38
CA GLY A 163 15.64 4.18 -19.74
C GLY A 163 15.36 4.21 -18.22
N GLN A 164 15.09 3.09 -17.57
CA GLN A 164 14.74 3.04 -16.15
C GLN A 164 16.01 2.93 -15.28
N VAL A 165 16.50 4.07 -14.79
CA VAL A 165 17.73 4.16 -14.00
C VAL A 165 17.39 4.31 -12.52
N PRO A 166 17.82 3.39 -11.63
CA PRO A 166 17.60 3.54 -10.20
C PRO A 166 18.19 4.85 -9.67
N LEU A 167 17.54 5.47 -8.68
CA LEU A 167 18.12 6.61 -7.99
C LEU A 167 19.48 6.24 -7.41
N GLY A 168 20.46 7.14 -7.59
CA GLY A 168 21.83 6.87 -7.14
C GLY A 168 22.66 5.96 -8.04
N ALA A 169 22.12 5.48 -9.16
CA ALA A 169 22.85 4.72 -10.17
C ALA A 169 23.22 5.61 -11.37
N ALA A 170 24.25 5.21 -12.11
CA ALA A 170 24.71 5.91 -13.31
C ALA A 170 24.06 5.40 -14.60
N ASN A 171 23.44 4.22 -14.58
CA ASN A 171 22.84 3.56 -15.75
C ASN A 171 21.80 2.52 -15.28
N PRO A 172 20.98 1.94 -16.19
CA PRO A 172 19.91 1.00 -15.84
C PRO A 172 20.36 -0.31 -15.18
N THR A 173 21.63 -0.66 -15.30
CA THR A 173 22.22 -1.88 -14.71
C THR A 173 23.12 -1.58 -13.52
N GLY A 174 23.34 -0.31 -13.20
CA GLY A 174 24.18 0.16 -12.12
C GLY A 174 23.52 0.01 -10.76
N LYS A 175 24.32 -0.38 -9.75
CA LYS A 175 23.83 -0.38 -8.36
C LYS A 175 23.66 1.04 -7.81
N PRO A 176 22.59 1.31 -7.08
CA PRO A 176 22.41 2.58 -6.37
C PRO A 176 23.53 2.83 -5.34
N THR A 177 24.05 4.04 -5.29
CA THR A 177 25.01 4.50 -4.27
C THR A 177 24.34 5.22 -3.10
N TRP A 178 23.07 5.58 -3.24
CA TRP A 178 22.22 6.16 -2.22
C TRP A 178 20.76 5.78 -2.47
N ALA A 179 19.90 5.96 -1.47
CA ALA A 179 18.49 5.65 -1.52
C ALA A 179 17.66 6.72 -0.80
N ALA A 180 16.42 6.94 -1.23
CA ALA A 180 15.45 7.80 -0.56
C ALA A 180 14.84 7.13 0.69
N GLY A 181 14.96 5.81 0.81
CA GLY A 181 14.53 5.02 1.95
C GLY A 181 13.11 4.47 1.86
N THR A 182 12.47 4.63 0.71
CA THR A 182 11.12 4.08 0.43
C THR A 182 11.07 3.18 -0.79
N GLU A 183 12.23 2.88 -1.39
CA GLU A 183 12.34 2.07 -2.60
C GLU A 183 11.92 0.62 -2.39
N VAL A 184 12.21 0.08 -1.21
CA VAL A 184 11.98 -1.35 -0.91
C VAL A 184 11.46 -1.52 0.51
N TYR A 185 10.37 -2.23 0.64
CA TYR A 185 9.88 -2.73 1.91
C TYR A 185 9.99 -4.26 1.96
N ALA A 186 10.76 -4.76 2.91
CA ALA A 186 10.76 -6.17 3.29
C ALA A 186 9.73 -6.38 4.40
N LEU A 187 8.76 -7.26 4.16
CA LEU A 187 7.73 -7.63 5.12
C LEU A 187 8.20 -8.77 6.02
N ASN A 188 7.45 -9.02 7.08
CA ASN A 188 7.76 -10.11 8.01
C ASN A 188 7.59 -11.47 7.32
N GLU A 189 8.68 -12.11 6.94
CA GLU A 189 8.72 -13.40 6.22
C GLU A 189 7.94 -14.48 6.97
N ALA A 190 8.09 -14.59 8.29
CA ALA A 190 7.38 -15.60 9.07
C ALA A 190 5.86 -15.40 9.04
N LEU A 191 5.40 -14.14 9.02
CA LEU A 191 3.98 -13.82 8.88
C LEU A 191 3.47 -14.14 7.47
N VAL A 192 4.25 -13.85 6.43
CA VAL A 192 3.92 -14.20 5.04
C VAL A 192 3.80 -15.73 4.87
N GLN A 193 4.76 -16.49 5.38
CA GLN A 193 4.72 -17.96 5.35
C GLN A 193 3.50 -18.50 6.11
N LYS A 194 3.15 -17.90 7.23
CA LYS A 194 1.96 -18.27 7.98
C LYS A 194 0.67 -17.96 7.23
N ALA A 195 0.59 -16.81 6.57
CA ALA A 195 -0.54 -16.46 5.72
C ALA A 195 -0.68 -17.45 4.55
N MET A 196 0.43 -17.82 3.91
CA MET A 196 0.45 -18.85 2.87
C MET A 196 -0.05 -20.20 3.39
N ALA A 197 0.43 -20.67 4.55
CA ALA A 197 0.00 -21.94 5.13
C ALA A 197 -1.51 -21.96 5.46
N LEU A 198 -2.07 -20.83 5.90
CA LEU A 198 -3.50 -20.71 6.23
C LEU A 198 -4.40 -20.62 4.99
N THR A 199 -3.86 -20.19 3.86
CA THR A 199 -4.68 -19.81 2.69
C THR A 199 -4.36 -20.60 1.43
N GLY A 200 -3.30 -21.38 1.41
CA GLY A 200 -2.82 -22.11 0.23
C GLY A 200 -3.84 -23.10 -0.37
N SER A 201 -4.78 -23.58 0.43
CA SER A 201 -5.86 -24.49 0.01
C SER A 201 -7.19 -23.79 -0.29
N VAL A 202 -7.25 -22.45 -0.27
CA VAL A 202 -8.48 -21.71 -0.60
C VAL A 202 -8.82 -21.92 -2.06
N GLU A 203 -10.06 -22.37 -2.31
CA GLU A 203 -10.57 -22.52 -3.66
C GLU A 203 -10.76 -21.14 -4.30
N LEU A 204 -10.06 -20.92 -5.41
CA LEU A 204 -10.08 -19.66 -6.16
C LEU A 204 -11.11 -19.72 -7.28
N LEU A 205 -11.82 -18.60 -7.46
CA LEU A 205 -12.71 -18.40 -8.59
C LEU A 205 -11.87 -18.27 -9.87
N ASP A 206 -12.29 -18.97 -10.91
CA ASP A 206 -11.80 -18.82 -12.28
C ASP A 206 -12.99 -18.50 -13.20
N SER A 207 -12.73 -17.98 -14.40
CA SER A 207 -13.78 -17.72 -15.39
C SER A 207 -13.40 -18.28 -16.75
N ASP A 208 -14.42 -18.65 -17.54
CA ASP A 208 -14.17 -19.16 -18.91
C ASP A 208 -13.57 -18.07 -19.80
N ALA A 209 -13.93 -16.80 -19.58
CA ALA A 209 -13.29 -15.68 -20.25
C ALA A 209 -11.79 -15.60 -19.92
N ALA A 210 -11.41 -15.76 -18.64
CA ALA A 210 -10.01 -15.79 -18.24
C ALA A 210 -9.26 -16.99 -18.82
N LYS A 211 -9.88 -18.17 -18.85
CA LYS A 211 -9.31 -19.39 -19.48
C LYS A 211 -9.05 -19.17 -20.97
N THR A 212 -10.02 -18.60 -21.68
CA THR A 212 -9.89 -18.29 -23.11
C THR A 212 -8.78 -17.27 -23.35
N TYR A 213 -8.74 -16.20 -22.56
CA TYR A 213 -7.73 -15.15 -22.73
C TYR A 213 -6.32 -15.68 -22.49
N ARG A 214 -6.09 -16.40 -21.39
CA ARG A 214 -4.76 -16.90 -21.01
C ARG A 214 -4.25 -18.03 -21.91
N ALA A 215 -5.11 -18.68 -22.70
CA ALA A 215 -4.69 -19.70 -23.66
C ALA A 215 -3.73 -19.16 -24.73
N ALA A 216 -3.77 -17.84 -25.03
CA ALA A 216 -2.88 -17.19 -25.98
C ALA A 216 -1.42 -17.06 -25.47
N TYR A 217 -1.18 -17.21 -24.17
CA TYR A 217 0.17 -17.12 -23.59
C TYR A 217 0.92 -18.43 -23.72
N ALA A 218 2.24 -18.38 -23.95
CA ALA A 218 3.06 -19.59 -24.10
C ALA A 218 3.37 -20.28 -22.76
N SER A 219 3.52 -19.46 -21.69
CA SER A 219 3.95 -19.95 -20.38
C SER A 219 2.96 -20.96 -19.76
N PRO A 220 3.44 -22.10 -19.23
CA PRO A 220 2.63 -23.03 -18.46
C PRO A 220 1.97 -22.35 -17.22
N ALA A 221 2.68 -21.44 -16.55
CA ALA A 221 2.14 -20.72 -15.40
C ALA A 221 0.93 -19.85 -15.76
N ALA A 222 0.96 -19.17 -16.91
CA ALA A 222 -0.16 -18.39 -17.39
C ALA A 222 -1.40 -19.26 -17.69
N LYS A 223 -1.21 -20.46 -18.22
CA LYS A 223 -2.29 -21.39 -18.61
C LYS A 223 -2.85 -22.18 -17.43
N ALA A 224 -2.15 -22.26 -16.32
CA ALA A 224 -2.57 -23.01 -15.15
C ALA A 224 -3.88 -22.47 -14.53
N ALA A 225 -4.50 -23.26 -13.68
CA ALA A 225 -5.56 -22.77 -12.80
C ALA A 225 -5.02 -21.76 -11.80
N PRO A 226 -5.83 -20.78 -11.34
CA PRO A 226 -5.40 -19.84 -10.32
C PRO A 226 -5.00 -20.57 -9.02
N SER A 227 -3.97 -20.06 -8.36
CA SER A 227 -3.44 -20.62 -7.13
C SER A 227 -2.97 -19.53 -6.16
N VAL A 228 -2.87 -19.88 -4.87
CA VAL A 228 -2.24 -19.02 -3.88
C VAL A 228 -0.74 -19.29 -3.88
N LYS A 229 0.07 -18.24 -3.91
CA LYS A 229 1.55 -18.34 -3.94
C LYS A 229 2.17 -17.23 -3.10
N ILE A 230 3.47 -17.37 -2.81
CA ILE A 230 4.32 -16.27 -2.33
C ILE A 230 5.05 -15.72 -3.55
N CYS A 231 4.91 -14.42 -3.78
CA CYS A 231 5.57 -13.74 -4.89
C CYS A 231 5.48 -12.21 -4.75
N ASP A 232 6.55 -11.51 -5.12
CA ASP A 232 6.74 -10.12 -4.77
C ASP A 232 6.08 -9.15 -5.77
N THR A 233 5.92 -7.88 -5.37
CA THR A 233 5.16 -6.88 -6.13
C THR A 233 5.96 -5.60 -6.33
N VAL A 234 5.72 -4.94 -7.47
CA VAL A 234 6.24 -3.61 -7.78
C VAL A 234 5.11 -2.61 -7.86
N SER A 235 5.25 -1.49 -7.18
CA SER A 235 4.29 -0.38 -7.14
C SER A 235 4.70 0.76 -8.07
N GLY A 236 3.73 1.54 -8.56
CA GLY A 236 4.00 2.81 -9.24
C GLY A 236 2.73 3.49 -9.70
N ASP A 237 2.66 4.83 -9.60
CA ASP A 237 1.49 5.59 -10.07
C ASP A 237 1.27 5.45 -11.58
N THR A 238 2.34 5.21 -12.34
CA THR A 238 2.22 4.95 -13.77
C THR A 238 1.69 3.54 -13.99
N TYR A 239 0.48 3.44 -14.58
CA TYR A 239 0.00 2.17 -15.11
C TYR A 239 0.72 1.89 -16.44
N TRP A 240 1.62 0.96 -16.43
CA TRP A 240 2.33 0.51 -17.62
C TRP A 240 1.86 -0.89 -18.06
N HIS A 241 2.05 -1.20 -19.32
CA HIS A 241 1.71 -2.50 -19.91
C HIS A 241 2.59 -2.77 -21.11
N GLY A 242 3.16 -3.95 -21.17
CA GLY A 242 3.95 -4.40 -22.31
C GLY A 242 5.22 -5.13 -21.92
N VAL A 243 5.71 -5.97 -22.83
CA VAL A 243 6.91 -6.81 -22.61
C VAL A 243 8.11 -5.96 -22.21
N LYS A 244 8.32 -4.80 -22.83
CA LYS A 244 9.50 -3.96 -22.59
C LYS A 244 9.51 -3.35 -21.19
N ASP A 245 8.39 -2.79 -20.76
CA ASP A 245 8.24 -2.24 -19.41
C ASP A 245 8.30 -3.35 -18.36
N ALA A 246 7.73 -4.52 -18.66
CA ALA A 246 7.76 -5.66 -17.76
C ALA A 246 9.17 -6.22 -17.57
N GLU A 247 9.98 -6.34 -18.64
CA GLU A 247 11.38 -6.75 -18.57
C GLU A 247 12.25 -5.72 -17.81
N ALA A 248 11.99 -4.42 -18.04
CA ALA A 248 12.65 -3.35 -17.32
C ALA A 248 12.32 -3.37 -15.83
N THR A 249 11.03 -3.55 -15.49
CA THR A 249 10.56 -3.65 -14.09
C THR A 249 11.12 -4.88 -13.37
N GLU A 250 11.18 -6.04 -14.04
CA GLU A 250 11.77 -7.28 -13.51
C GLU A 250 13.26 -7.06 -13.17
N ARG A 251 14.03 -6.47 -14.09
CA ARG A 251 15.43 -6.12 -13.88
C ARG A 251 15.60 -5.10 -12.76
N PHE A 252 14.79 -4.02 -12.76
CA PHE A 252 14.83 -2.99 -11.74
C PHE A 252 14.60 -3.58 -10.34
N ALA A 253 13.55 -4.38 -10.17
CA ALA A 253 13.24 -5.01 -8.89
C ALA A 253 14.38 -5.90 -8.39
N ALA A 254 14.98 -6.72 -9.27
CA ALA A 254 16.12 -7.54 -8.92
C ALA A 254 17.32 -6.69 -8.49
N LEU A 255 17.60 -5.60 -9.21
CA LEU A 255 18.75 -4.74 -8.94
C LEU A 255 18.65 -4.01 -7.58
N VAL A 256 17.51 -3.37 -7.29
CA VAL A 256 17.34 -2.59 -6.04
C VAL A 256 17.16 -3.48 -4.80
N THR A 257 16.95 -4.77 -4.97
CA THR A 257 16.80 -5.75 -3.88
C THR A 257 17.97 -6.73 -3.78
N ASP A 258 19.04 -6.54 -4.53
CA ASP A 258 20.16 -7.51 -4.64
C ASP A 258 19.67 -8.93 -4.99
N GLY A 259 18.69 -9.05 -5.87
CA GLY A 259 18.10 -10.32 -6.30
C GLY A 259 17.19 -11.00 -5.29
N LYS A 260 16.85 -10.35 -4.18
CA LYS A 260 16.00 -10.95 -3.13
C LYS A 260 14.52 -10.95 -3.49
N ALA A 261 14.03 -9.92 -4.18
CA ALA A 261 12.66 -9.87 -4.65
C ALA A 261 12.47 -10.75 -5.89
N HIS A 262 11.41 -11.54 -5.88
CA HIS A 262 10.94 -12.31 -7.03
C HIS A 262 9.73 -11.60 -7.63
N TYR A 263 9.94 -10.81 -8.67
CA TYR A 263 8.89 -10.00 -9.30
C TYR A 263 7.81 -10.87 -9.95
N CYS A 264 6.59 -10.68 -9.52
CA CYS A 264 5.41 -11.35 -10.07
C CYS A 264 4.25 -10.43 -10.40
N THR A 265 4.06 -9.36 -9.62
CA THR A 265 2.90 -8.48 -9.79
C THR A 265 3.29 -7.01 -9.82
N THR A 266 2.43 -6.21 -10.46
CA THR A 266 2.53 -4.76 -10.47
C THR A 266 1.19 -4.13 -10.13
N GLN A 267 1.21 -3.05 -9.36
CA GLN A 267 0.04 -2.31 -8.87
C GLN A 267 0.42 -0.86 -8.53
N MET A 268 -0.54 -0.07 -8.02
CA MET A 268 -0.37 1.39 -7.99
C MET A 268 -0.26 2.01 -6.58
N GLU A 269 -0.28 1.26 -5.44
CA GLU A 269 -0.46 1.90 -4.13
C GLU A 269 0.45 1.41 -3.00
N ASP A 270 1.02 0.20 -3.09
CA ASP A 270 1.56 -0.48 -1.91
C ASP A 270 2.71 0.26 -1.24
N ASN A 271 3.68 0.78 -2.01
CA ASN A 271 4.80 1.52 -1.40
C ASN A 271 4.34 2.77 -0.67
N ALA A 272 3.36 3.50 -1.22
CA ALA A 272 2.81 4.68 -0.56
C ALA A 272 2.04 4.32 0.72
N THR A 273 1.26 3.25 0.68
CA THR A 273 0.56 2.70 1.85
C THR A 273 1.57 2.24 2.91
N LEU A 274 2.59 1.49 2.52
CA LEU A 274 3.64 1.00 3.42
C LEU A 274 4.49 2.14 4.00
N THR A 275 4.75 3.20 3.22
CA THR A 275 5.42 4.42 3.72
C THR A 275 4.62 5.05 4.85
N ALA A 276 3.31 5.21 4.67
CA ALA A 276 2.42 5.74 5.70
C ALA A 276 2.40 4.84 6.95
N LEU A 277 2.28 3.52 6.77
CA LEU A 277 2.29 2.55 7.87
C LEU A 277 3.66 2.47 8.57
N LYS A 278 4.77 2.60 7.85
CA LYS A 278 6.11 2.65 8.43
C LYS A 278 6.29 3.85 9.35
N ARG A 279 5.90 5.04 8.88
CA ARG A 279 5.92 6.27 9.69
C ARG A 279 4.99 6.18 10.92
N ALA A 280 3.82 5.56 10.75
CA ALA A 280 2.91 5.32 11.87
C ALA A 280 3.51 4.33 12.89
N SER A 281 4.24 3.31 12.44
CA SER A 281 4.96 2.38 13.31
C SER A 281 6.08 3.06 14.08
N GLU A 282 6.87 3.91 13.45
CA GLU A 282 7.91 4.73 14.09
C GLU A 282 7.32 5.66 15.15
N ALA A 283 6.11 6.17 14.91
CA ALA A 283 5.32 6.93 15.88
C ALA A 283 4.57 6.03 16.91
N ARG A 284 4.84 4.74 16.97
CA ARG A 284 4.24 3.75 17.88
C ARG A 284 2.71 3.67 17.79
N ARG A 285 2.15 3.95 16.61
CA ARG A 285 0.71 3.83 16.36
C ARG A 285 0.29 2.41 15.99
N LEU A 286 1.20 1.63 15.40
CA LEU A 286 1.02 0.24 14.99
C LEU A 286 2.38 -0.50 14.98
N ASP A 287 2.35 -1.80 14.73
CA ASP A 287 3.54 -2.63 14.55
C ASP A 287 3.70 -3.00 13.06
N PHE A 288 4.80 -2.55 12.44
CA PHE A 288 5.09 -2.81 11.02
C PHE A 288 5.26 -4.31 10.72
N ASN A 289 5.67 -5.12 11.70
CA ASN A 289 5.80 -6.57 11.55
C ASN A 289 4.45 -7.31 11.44
N ARG A 290 3.33 -6.61 11.63
CA ARG A 290 1.96 -7.15 11.51
C ARG A 290 1.28 -6.76 10.20
N ILE A 291 2.05 -6.40 9.18
CA ILE A 291 1.53 -5.98 7.87
C ILE A 291 1.73 -7.09 6.85
N LEU A 292 0.71 -7.32 6.04
CA LEU A 292 0.71 -8.22 4.88
C LEU A 292 0.21 -7.50 3.63
N VAL A 293 0.74 -7.93 2.50
CA VAL A 293 0.30 -7.51 1.17
C VAL A 293 -0.16 -8.73 0.39
N LEU A 294 -1.41 -8.68 -0.08
CA LEU A 294 -2.05 -9.68 -0.93
C LEU A 294 -2.47 -9.03 -2.24
N ARG A 295 -1.91 -9.47 -3.35
CA ARG A 295 -2.30 -9.00 -4.67
C ARG A 295 -2.86 -10.14 -5.49
N THR A 296 -3.97 -9.88 -6.21
CA THR A 296 -4.66 -10.88 -7.02
C THR A 296 -4.68 -10.47 -8.48
N ALA A 297 -4.40 -11.43 -9.35
CA ALA A 297 -4.13 -11.18 -10.76
C ALA A 297 -5.41 -10.86 -11.55
N SER A 298 -5.59 -9.61 -11.98
CA SER A 298 -6.73 -9.15 -12.80
C SER A 298 -6.43 -9.15 -14.30
N ASN A 299 -5.18 -8.95 -14.66
CA ASN A 299 -4.66 -8.90 -16.02
C ASN A 299 -3.23 -9.41 -16.04
N PHE A 300 -2.69 -9.72 -17.21
CA PHE A 300 -1.25 -9.88 -17.35
C PHE A 300 -0.59 -8.50 -17.50
N ASP A 301 0.66 -8.38 -17.08
CA ASP A 301 1.45 -7.14 -17.17
C ASP A 301 1.97 -6.86 -18.58
N ARG A 302 1.85 -7.82 -19.49
CA ARG A 302 2.36 -7.77 -20.85
C ARG A 302 1.47 -8.55 -21.82
N GLU A 303 1.65 -8.26 -23.10
CA GLU A 303 0.96 -8.92 -24.19
C GLU A 303 1.45 -10.36 -24.43
N PRO A 304 0.60 -11.26 -24.96
CA PRO A 304 1.04 -12.56 -25.48
C PRO A 304 1.75 -12.38 -26.84
N PHE A 305 2.55 -13.36 -27.21
CA PHE A 305 3.21 -13.37 -28.52
C PHE A 305 2.20 -13.20 -29.67
N GLY A 306 2.54 -12.36 -30.63
CA GLY A 306 1.72 -12.06 -31.81
C GLY A 306 0.63 -11.00 -31.60
N ARG A 307 0.56 -10.37 -30.43
CA ARG A 307 -0.28 -9.19 -30.17
C ARG A 307 0.60 -7.98 -29.84
N THR A 308 0.05 -6.78 -30.07
CA THR A 308 0.68 -5.54 -29.60
C THR A 308 0.31 -5.25 -28.14
N ALA A 309 1.15 -4.46 -27.47
CA ALA A 309 0.85 -3.99 -26.11
C ALA A 309 -0.48 -3.22 -26.05
N ILE A 310 -0.80 -2.41 -27.08
CA ILE A 310 -2.07 -1.64 -27.16
C ILE A 310 -3.27 -2.58 -27.24
N GLU A 311 -3.23 -3.60 -28.10
CA GLU A 311 -4.32 -4.58 -28.22
C GLU A 311 -4.53 -5.35 -26.91
N SER A 312 -3.43 -5.69 -26.22
CA SER A 312 -3.49 -6.39 -24.94
C SER A 312 -4.01 -5.48 -23.82
N LEU A 313 -3.53 -4.24 -23.73
CA LEU A 313 -3.97 -3.26 -22.73
C LEU A 313 -5.48 -3.00 -22.80
N THR A 314 -6.04 -2.92 -24.01
CA THR A 314 -7.46 -2.63 -24.21
C THR A 314 -8.35 -3.88 -24.16
N SER A 315 -7.76 -5.08 -24.08
CA SER A 315 -8.49 -6.34 -24.06
C SER A 315 -9.13 -6.61 -22.71
N LYS A 316 -10.32 -7.23 -22.73
CA LYS A 316 -10.96 -7.76 -21.53
C LYS A 316 -10.36 -9.12 -21.19
N SER A 317 -9.49 -9.18 -20.20
CA SER A 317 -8.81 -10.42 -19.78
C SER A 317 -9.74 -11.46 -19.16
N GLY A 318 -10.92 -11.06 -18.67
CA GLY A 318 -11.80 -11.92 -17.88
C GLY A 318 -11.34 -12.17 -16.43
N GLY A 319 -10.18 -11.66 -16.05
CA GLY A 319 -9.59 -11.86 -14.72
C GLY A 319 -10.10 -10.92 -13.64
N PHE A 320 -10.78 -9.82 -13.98
CA PHE A 320 -11.17 -8.79 -13.02
C PHE A 320 -12.10 -9.34 -11.90
N MET A 321 -13.21 -9.97 -12.25
CA MET A 321 -14.13 -10.51 -11.23
C MET A 321 -13.53 -11.68 -10.44
N PRO A 322 -12.80 -12.64 -11.05
CA PRO A 322 -12.03 -13.60 -10.28
C PRO A 322 -11.07 -12.94 -9.29
N SER A 323 -10.32 -11.91 -9.70
CA SER A 323 -9.31 -11.27 -8.83
C SER A 323 -9.94 -10.60 -7.60
N VAL A 324 -10.94 -9.72 -7.76
CA VAL A 324 -11.58 -9.06 -6.60
C VAL A 324 -12.26 -10.05 -5.65
N THR A 325 -12.84 -11.12 -6.20
CA THR A 325 -13.45 -12.18 -5.41
C THR A 325 -12.40 -12.98 -4.64
N ASN A 326 -11.29 -13.32 -5.27
CA ASN A 326 -10.22 -14.11 -4.66
C ASN A 326 -9.42 -13.31 -3.62
N ALA A 327 -9.25 -11.99 -3.82
CA ALA A 327 -8.70 -11.11 -2.77
C ALA A 327 -9.53 -11.20 -1.48
N TYR A 328 -10.84 -11.18 -1.60
CA TYR A 328 -11.73 -11.38 -0.46
C TYR A 328 -11.65 -12.82 0.11
N ARG A 329 -11.72 -13.86 -0.73
CA ARG A 329 -11.69 -15.26 -0.28
C ARG A 329 -10.41 -15.56 0.53
N VAL A 330 -9.27 -15.22 -0.04
CA VAL A 330 -7.96 -15.46 0.57
C VAL A 330 -7.73 -14.56 1.78
N GLY A 331 -8.00 -13.25 1.63
CA GLY A 331 -7.82 -12.27 2.69
C GLY A 331 -8.75 -12.52 3.88
N SER A 332 -10.02 -12.89 3.64
CA SER A 332 -10.94 -13.18 4.75
C SER A 332 -10.59 -14.48 5.48
N ARG A 333 -10.06 -15.50 4.77
CA ARG A 333 -9.56 -16.72 5.43
C ARG A 333 -8.43 -16.40 6.42
N PHE A 334 -7.50 -15.52 6.03
CA PHE A 334 -6.46 -15.02 6.94
C PHE A 334 -7.07 -14.22 8.10
N ALA A 335 -7.94 -13.25 7.80
CA ALA A 335 -8.58 -12.41 8.82
C ALA A 335 -9.36 -13.22 9.84
N ASP A 336 -10.11 -14.24 9.40
CA ASP A 336 -10.86 -15.14 10.28
C ASP A 336 -9.95 -15.93 11.20
N ALA A 337 -8.81 -16.41 10.72
CA ALA A 337 -7.84 -17.11 11.55
C ALA A 337 -7.26 -16.19 12.65
N VAL A 338 -6.96 -14.93 12.33
CA VAL A 338 -6.51 -13.93 13.31
C VAL A 338 -7.60 -13.63 14.35
N ILE A 339 -8.84 -13.43 13.89
CA ILE A 339 -9.97 -13.06 14.76
C ILE A 339 -10.34 -14.20 15.70
N ALA A 340 -10.38 -15.43 15.20
CA ALA A 340 -10.81 -16.60 15.93
C ALA A 340 -9.85 -16.95 17.09
N ASP A 341 -8.54 -16.81 16.88
CA ASP A 341 -7.53 -17.09 17.91
C ASP A 341 -6.79 -15.80 18.33
N TRP A 342 -7.57 -14.73 18.55
CA TRP A 342 -7.02 -13.41 18.84
C TRP A 342 -6.03 -13.38 20.00
N LYS A 343 -6.23 -14.20 21.01
CA LYS A 343 -5.31 -14.24 22.15
C LYS A 343 -3.90 -14.59 21.72
N THR A 344 -3.73 -15.69 21.00
CA THR A 344 -2.43 -16.15 20.48
C THR A 344 -1.82 -15.14 19.47
N TRP A 345 -2.67 -14.55 18.59
CA TRP A 345 -2.18 -13.59 17.60
C TRP A 345 -1.76 -12.27 18.24
N LYS A 346 -2.45 -11.81 19.27
CA LYS A 346 -2.10 -10.59 19.99
C LYS A 346 -0.79 -10.69 20.75
N GLU A 347 -0.56 -11.83 21.44
CA GLU A 347 0.61 -12.09 22.28
C GLU A 347 1.88 -12.39 21.48
N ARG A 348 1.78 -12.67 20.18
CA ARG A 348 2.95 -12.85 19.33
C ARG A 348 3.66 -11.52 19.20
N ASP A 349 4.79 -11.43 19.91
CA ASP A 349 5.75 -10.36 19.71
C ASP A 349 6.10 -10.31 18.22
N GLY A 350 5.97 -9.14 17.63
CA GLY A 350 6.47 -8.89 16.29
C GLY A 350 7.98 -9.11 16.31
N GLY A 351 8.41 -10.34 16.07
CA GLY A 351 9.79 -10.80 15.94
C GLY A 351 10.84 -9.99 16.72
N LYS A 352 11.20 -10.47 17.92
CA LYS A 352 12.53 -10.17 18.46
C LYS A 352 13.55 -11.02 17.74
#